data_cefb52b2bbc288063d2e0a0540b7e52e
#
_entry.id   cefb52b2bbc288063d2e0a0540b7e52e
#
_cell.length_a   1.000
_cell.length_b   1.000
_cell.length_c   1.000
_cell.angle_alpha   90.00
_cell.angle_beta   90.00
_cell.angle_gamma   90.00
#
_symmetry.space_group_name_H-M   'P 1'
#
loop_
_entity.id
_entity.type
_entity.pdbx_description
1 polymer ?
#
loop_
_entity_poly.entity_id
_entity_poly.type
_entity_poly.pdbx_seq_one_letter_code
_entity_poly.pdbx_strand_id
1 'polypeptide(L)'
;MNVPCNCAVSPADQEAALLTAYRAFNARDIDRALAVMTDDIDWPNGWEGGRVSGKDAVRAYWTRQWAEIDPHVEPVGFTARNHGRIRATVRQTVRTLNGAVLAEGVVLHTYVFRGGLIARMDISEPWP
;
A
#
# COMPACT_ATOMS: atom_id res chain seq x y z
N MET A 1 -14.31 31.50 -0.03
CA MET A 1 -13.81 31.07 0.20
C MET A 1 -13.03 30.48 0.19
N ASN A 2 -12.60 30.27 0.38
CA ASN A 2 -11.80 29.81 0.46
C ASN A 2 -11.26 28.93 0.82
N VAL A 3 -10.90 28.46 0.65
CA VAL A 3 -10.29 27.71 0.82
C VAL A 3 -9.36 27.41 1.07
N PRO A 4 -8.99 26.93 1.39
CA PRO A 4 -8.01 26.69 1.81
C PRO A 4 -7.14 25.93 1.54
N CYS A 5 -6.89 25.97 1.48
CA CYS A 5 -5.79 25.66 1.36
C CYS A 5 -5.46 24.40 1.14
N ASN A 6 -5.30 24.15 0.68
CA ASN A 6 -4.62 23.17 0.30
C ASN A 6 -4.01 22.44 1.28
N CYS A 7 -4.15 22.73 2.24
CA CYS A 7 -3.39 22.15 3.21
C CYS A 7 -3.85 20.80 3.57
N ALA A 8 -5.08 20.49 3.53
CA ALA A 8 -5.54 19.18 3.92
C ALA A 8 -6.03 18.43 2.69
N VAL A 9 -5.54 17.24 2.51
CA VAL A 9 -6.01 16.35 1.46
C VAL A 9 -7.24 15.64 1.99
N SER A 10 -8.31 15.58 1.21
CA SER A 10 -9.55 14.96 1.65
C SER A 10 -9.41 13.45 1.73
N PRO A 11 -10.22 12.79 2.56
CA PRO A 11 -10.23 11.32 2.57
C PRO A 11 -10.50 10.72 1.19
N ALA A 12 -11.33 11.38 0.36
CA ALA A 12 -11.58 10.88 -0.99
C ALA A 12 -10.32 10.91 -1.84
N ASP A 13 -9.50 11.96 -1.71
CA ASP A 13 -8.23 12.04 -2.44
C ASP A 13 -7.26 10.99 -1.95
N GLN A 14 -7.23 10.74 -0.63
CA GLN A 14 -6.37 9.71 -0.06
C GLN A 14 -6.79 8.33 -0.56
N GLU A 15 -8.09 8.04 -0.59
CA GLU A 15 -8.59 6.76 -1.10
C GLU A 15 -8.25 6.59 -2.58
N ALA A 16 -8.34 7.67 -3.36
CA ALA A 16 -8.00 7.62 -4.77
C ALA A 16 -6.53 7.26 -4.97
N ALA A 17 -5.65 7.84 -4.14
CA ALA A 17 -4.22 7.50 -4.19
C ALA A 17 -3.98 6.04 -3.83
N LEU A 18 -4.68 5.53 -2.82
CA LEU A 18 -4.57 4.14 -2.42
C LEU A 18 -5.06 3.20 -3.52
N LEU A 19 -6.20 3.52 -4.15
CA LEU A 19 -6.69 2.70 -5.25
C LEU A 19 -5.70 2.66 -6.40
N THR A 20 -5.08 3.79 -6.71
CA THR A 20 -4.04 3.85 -7.73
C THR A 20 -2.88 2.91 -7.36
N ALA A 21 -2.44 2.97 -6.10
CA ALA A 21 -1.33 2.13 -5.64
C ALA A 21 -1.67 0.64 -5.73
N TYR A 22 -2.86 0.24 -5.30
CA TYR A 22 -3.26 -1.17 -5.36
C TYR A 22 -3.37 -1.66 -6.80
N ARG A 23 -3.98 -0.87 -7.67
CA ARG A 23 -4.10 -1.24 -9.09
C ARG A 23 -2.74 -1.35 -9.74
N ALA A 24 -1.85 -0.40 -9.46
CA ALA A 24 -0.50 -0.41 -10.03
C ALA A 24 0.29 -1.61 -9.52
N PHE A 25 0.19 -1.93 -8.22
CA PHE A 25 0.85 -3.09 -7.66
C PHE A 25 0.39 -4.37 -8.37
N ASN A 26 -0.91 -4.55 -8.50
CA ASN A 26 -1.47 -5.74 -9.16
C ASN A 26 -1.08 -5.81 -10.63
N ALA A 27 -0.94 -4.67 -11.29
CA ALA A 27 -0.52 -4.60 -12.69
C ALA A 27 1.00 -4.69 -12.85
N ARG A 28 1.74 -4.74 -11.74
CA ARG A 28 3.21 -4.74 -11.72
C ARG A 28 3.80 -3.44 -12.29
N ASP A 29 3.04 -2.35 -12.17
CA ASP A 29 3.45 -1.03 -12.65
C ASP A 29 4.09 -0.28 -11.48
N ILE A 30 5.38 -0.55 -11.25
CA ILE A 30 6.10 -0.01 -10.09
C ILE A 30 6.15 1.52 -10.13
N ASP A 31 6.41 2.10 -11.29
CA ASP A 31 6.54 3.54 -11.41
C ASP A 31 5.24 4.24 -11.00
N ARG A 32 4.11 3.70 -11.43
CA ARG A 32 2.82 4.29 -11.10
C ARG A 32 2.52 4.16 -9.61
N ALA A 33 2.85 3.03 -9.00
CA ALA A 33 2.66 2.85 -7.57
C ALA A 33 3.54 3.82 -6.78
N LEU A 34 4.81 3.94 -7.15
CA LEU A 34 5.73 4.82 -6.44
C LEU A 34 5.38 6.31 -6.64
N ALA A 35 4.69 6.65 -7.72
CA ALA A 35 4.31 8.04 -7.99
C ALA A 35 3.36 8.61 -6.94
N VAL A 36 2.62 7.77 -6.20
CA VAL A 36 1.72 8.22 -5.15
C VAL A 36 2.34 8.11 -3.76
N MET A 37 3.65 7.88 -3.68
CA MET A 37 4.39 7.72 -2.44
C MET A 37 5.40 8.83 -2.27
N THR A 38 5.77 9.12 -1.01
CA THR A 38 6.83 10.08 -0.73
C THR A 38 8.19 9.47 -1.10
N ASP A 39 9.19 10.34 -1.30
CA ASP A 39 10.53 9.86 -1.64
C ASP A 39 11.14 8.99 -0.53
N ASP A 40 10.77 9.24 0.72
CA ASP A 40 11.25 8.49 1.86
C ASP A 40 10.23 7.48 2.39
N ILE A 41 9.39 6.95 1.52
CA ILE A 41 8.35 5.98 1.88
C ILE A 41 8.90 4.90 2.82
N ASP A 42 8.14 4.61 3.87
CA ASP A 42 8.49 3.58 4.86
C ASP A 42 7.51 2.43 4.68
N TRP A 43 8.00 1.30 4.21
CA TRP A 43 7.17 0.20 3.73
C TRP A 43 7.51 -1.09 4.47
N PRO A 44 6.50 -1.88 4.86
CA PRO A 44 6.77 -3.14 5.53
C PRO A 44 7.22 -4.19 4.54
N ASN A 45 8.23 -4.97 4.93
CA ASN A 45 8.64 -6.12 4.13
C ASN A 45 7.96 -7.36 4.71
N GLY A 46 6.72 -7.59 4.31
CA GLY A 46 5.91 -8.69 4.82
C GLY A 46 6.37 -10.05 4.33
N TRP A 47 7.27 -10.10 3.37
CA TRP A 47 7.75 -11.33 2.78
C TRP A 47 9.06 -11.79 3.42
N GLU A 48 10.01 -10.87 3.62
CA GLU A 48 11.33 -11.20 4.17
C GLU A 48 11.51 -10.76 5.63
N GLY A 49 10.59 -9.94 6.12
CA GLY A 49 10.66 -9.38 7.46
C GLY A 49 11.30 -8.00 7.49
N GLY A 50 10.97 -7.23 8.52
CA GLY A 50 11.50 -5.89 8.66
C GLY A 50 10.80 -4.86 7.81
N ARG A 51 11.53 -3.82 7.47
CA ARG A 51 10.99 -2.70 6.68
C ARG A 51 12.00 -2.27 5.63
N VAL A 52 11.50 -1.58 4.58
CA VAL A 52 12.36 -0.96 3.58
C VAL A 52 12.00 0.52 3.52
N SER A 53 12.99 1.36 3.23
CA SER A 53 12.82 2.81 3.25
C SER A 53 13.30 3.42 1.94
N GLY A 54 12.46 4.28 1.36
CA GLY A 54 12.75 4.95 0.11
C GLY A 54 12.25 4.22 -1.11
N LYS A 55 12.01 4.98 -2.19
CA LYS A 55 11.42 4.42 -3.41
C LYS A 55 12.30 3.35 -4.04
N ASP A 56 13.61 3.55 -4.04
CA ASP A 56 14.52 2.57 -4.65
C ASP A 56 14.49 1.24 -3.90
N ALA A 57 14.41 1.31 -2.56
CA ALA A 57 14.35 0.10 -1.74
C ALA A 57 13.02 -0.63 -1.94
N VAL A 58 11.91 0.10 -2.07
CA VAL A 58 10.61 -0.51 -2.34
C VAL A 58 10.61 -1.17 -3.72
N ARG A 59 11.17 -0.50 -4.72
CA ARG A 59 11.29 -1.06 -6.07
C ARG A 59 12.07 -2.37 -6.04
N ALA A 60 13.21 -2.37 -5.37
CA ALA A 60 14.05 -3.56 -5.29
C ALA A 60 13.33 -4.70 -4.56
N TYR A 61 12.63 -4.37 -3.48
CA TYR A 61 11.87 -5.36 -2.71
C TYR A 61 10.77 -5.99 -3.56
N TRP A 62 9.94 -5.18 -4.23
CA TRP A 62 8.86 -5.71 -5.07
C TRP A 62 9.42 -6.53 -6.23
N THR A 63 10.51 -6.08 -6.84
CA THR A 63 11.12 -6.81 -7.94
C THR A 63 11.56 -8.21 -7.50
N ARG A 64 12.18 -8.30 -6.30
CA ARG A 64 12.57 -9.60 -5.75
C ARG A 64 11.35 -10.46 -5.45
N GLN A 65 10.32 -9.86 -4.83
CA GLN A 65 9.12 -10.59 -4.45
C GLN A 65 8.42 -11.18 -5.68
N TRP A 66 8.26 -10.37 -6.73
CA TRP A 66 7.53 -10.80 -7.92
C TRP A 66 8.33 -11.80 -8.76
N ALA A 67 9.60 -11.96 -8.52
CA ALA A 67 10.41 -12.99 -9.16
C ALA A 67 10.15 -14.37 -8.54
N GLU A 68 9.61 -14.41 -7.31
CA GLU A 68 9.42 -15.64 -6.56
C GLU A 68 7.95 -16.02 -6.38
N ILE A 69 7.09 -15.03 -6.22
CA ILE A 69 5.66 -15.26 -5.95
C ILE A 69 4.81 -14.26 -6.74
N ASP A 70 3.52 -14.55 -6.81
CA ASP A 70 2.55 -13.71 -7.51
C ASP A 70 1.48 -13.24 -6.51
N PRO A 71 1.74 -12.12 -5.79
CA PRO A 71 0.78 -11.60 -4.83
C PRO A 71 -0.25 -10.71 -5.53
N HIS A 72 -1.49 -10.79 -5.04
CA HIS A 72 -2.58 -9.94 -5.49
C HIS A 72 -3.25 -9.35 -4.25
N VAL A 73 -3.52 -8.05 -4.27
CA VAL A 73 -4.15 -7.34 -3.15
C VAL A 73 -5.38 -6.60 -3.65
N GLU A 74 -6.49 -6.77 -2.95
CA GLU A 74 -7.74 -6.14 -3.33
C GLU A 74 -8.32 -5.41 -2.13
N PRO A 75 -8.37 -4.07 -2.15
CA PRO A 75 -9.00 -3.33 -1.05
C PRO A 75 -10.50 -3.54 -1.11
N VAL A 76 -11.09 -3.91 0.03
CA VAL A 76 -12.52 -4.14 0.12
C VAL A 76 -13.21 -3.08 0.97
N GLY A 77 -12.46 -2.19 1.62
CA GLY A 77 -13.01 -1.09 2.38
C GLY A 77 -11.92 -0.20 2.93
N PHE A 78 -12.28 1.05 3.23
CA PHE A 78 -11.39 2.02 3.84
C PHE A 78 -12.06 2.61 5.07
N THR A 79 -11.28 2.85 6.12
CA THR A 79 -11.77 3.43 7.36
C THR A 79 -10.81 4.53 7.79
N ALA A 80 -11.35 5.73 8.04
CA ALA A 80 -10.55 6.84 8.56
C ALA A 80 -10.12 6.51 9.99
N ARG A 81 -8.87 6.83 10.33
CA ARG A 81 -8.31 6.60 11.65
C ARG A 81 -7.77 7.92 12.20
N ASN A 82 -7.30 7.86 13.45
CA ASN A 82 -6.76 9.04 14.13
C ASN A 82 -5.56 9.63 13.38
N HIS A 83 -5.40 10.92 13.48
CA HIS A 83 -4.25 11.65 12.93
C HIS A 83 -4.17 11.58 11.40
N GLY A 84 -5.33 11.56 10.75
CA GLY A 84 -5.38 11.57 9.28
C GLY A 84 -4.94 10.26 8.63
N ARG A 85 -4.83 9.19 9.40
CA ARG A 85 -4.48 7.89 8.84
C ARG A 85 -5.70 7.23 8.22
N ILE A 86 -5.46 6.34 7.26
CA ILE A 86 -6.50 5.53 6.67
C ILE A 86 -6.11 4.06 6.79
N ARG A 87 -7.07 3.25 7.19
CA ARG A 87 -6.90 1.81 7.23
C ARG A 87 -7.66 1.20 6.07
N ALA A 88 -6.97 0.39 5.27
CA ALA A 88 -7.60 -0.40 4.21
C ALA A 88 -7.77 -1.83 4.71
N THR A 89 -8.97 -2.37 4.52
CA THR A 89 -9.20 -3.81 4.71
C THR A 89 -8.94 -4.44 3.35
N VAL A 90 -8.01 -5.39 3.30
CA VAL A 90 -7.48 -5.90 2.05
C VAL A 90 -7.60 -7.41 1.99
N ARG A 91 -8.18 -7.91 0.90
CA ARG A 91 -8.15 -9.33 0.59
C ARG A 91 -6.85 -9.61 -0.16
N GLN A 92 -6.08 -10.52 0.36
CA GLN A 92 -4.79 -10.84 -0.20
C GLN A 92 -4.76 -12.29 -0.64
N THR A 93 -4.29 -12.53 -1.86
CA THR A 93 -4.08 -13.88 -2.38
C THR A 93 -2.63 -13.95 -2.87
N VAL A 94 -1.88 -14.92 -2.39
CA VAL A 94 -0.50 -15.13 -2.84
C VAL A 94 -0.44 -16.46 -3.55
N ARG A 95 0.06 -16.45 -4.78
CA ARG A 95 0.20 -17.66 -5.60
C ARG A 95 1.65 -17.90 -5.94
N THR A 96 1.95 -19.14 -6.31
CA THR A 96 3.21 -19.42 -6.98
C THR A 96 3.17 -18.80 -8.37
N LEU A 97 4.33 -18.70 -9.03
CA LEU A 97 4.37 -18.14 -10.38
C LEU A 97 3.57 -18.97 -11.39
N ASN A 98 3.33 -20.25 -11.11
CA ASN A 98 2.51 -21.09 -11.99
C ASN A 98 1.06 -21.21 -11.51
N GLY A 99 0.64 -20.38 -10.56
CA GLY A 99 -0.77 -20.18 -10.25
C GLY A 99 -1.33 -20.91 -9.04
N ALA A 100 -0.55 -21.72 -8.35
CA ALA A 100 -1.04 -22.43 -7.16
C ALA A 100 -1.17 -21.47 -5.98
N VAL A 101 -2.27 -21.54 -5.23
CA VAL A 101 -2.49 -20.66 -4.09
C VAL A 101 -1.61 -21.11 -2.93
N LEU A 102 -0.76 -20.19 -2.44
CA LEU A 102 0.08 -20.41 -1.27
C LEU A 102 -0.56 -19.89 0.01
N ALA A 103 -1.26 -18.76 -0.07
CA ALA A 103 -1.88 -18.13 1.08
C ALA A 103 -3.02 -17.25 0.61
N GLU A 104 -4.07 -17.15 1.45
CA GLU A 104 -5.22 -16.33 1.12
C GLU A 104 -5.87 -15.87 2.42
N GLY A 105 -6.25 -14.61 2.50
CA GLY A 105 -6.90 -14.10 3.69
C GLY A 105 -7.09 -12.60 3.64
N VAL A 106 -7.48 -12.04 4.78
CA VAL A 106 -7.72 -10.62 4.93
C VAL A 106 -6.65 -10.05 5.84
N VAL A 107 -6.07 -8.92 5.45
CA VAL A 107 -5.11 -8.19 6.25
C VAL A 107 -5.54 -6.72 6.31
N LEU A 108 -5.00 -5.99 7.26
CA LEU A 108 -5.24 -4.56 7.41
C LEU A 108 -3.98 -3.80 7.04
N HIS A 109 -4.14 -2.79 6.20
CA HIS A 109 -3.05 -1.89 5.83
C HIS A 109 -3.39 -0.51 6.37
N THR A 110 -2.58 0.00 7.30
CA THR A 110 -2.78 1.33 7.86
C THR A 110 -1.76 2.28 7.25
N TYR A 111 -2.26 3.37 6.69
CA TYR A 111 -1.44 4.32 5.92
C TYR A 111 -1.32 5.65 6.62
N VAL A 112 -0.13 6.23 6.55
CA VAL A 112 0.14 7.61 6.94
C VAL A 112 0.42 8.38 5.66
N PHE A 113 -0.23 9.54 5.51
CA PHE A 113 -0.03 10.42 4.37
C PHE A 113 0.75 11.66 4.77
N ARG A 114 1.50 12.20 3.83
CA ARG A 114 2.19 13.48 4.01
C ARG A 114 2.14 14.22 2.67
N GLY A 115 1.51 15.41 2.70
CA GLY A 115 1.35 16.19 1.47
C GLY A 115 0.56 15.50 0.38
N GLY A 116 -0.40 14.67 0.77
CA GLY A 116 -1.23 13.94 -0.20
C GLY A 116 -0.61 12.67 -0.73
N LEU A 117 0.61 12.34 -0.30
CA LEU A 117 1.31 11.13 -0.74
C LEU A 117 1.42 10.13 0.40
N ILE A 118 1.49 8.86 0.05
CA ILE A 118 1.65 7.79 1.03
C ILE A 118 3.06 7.84 1.59
N ALA A 119 3.19 8.01 2.92
CA ALA A 119 4.48 8.13 3.57
C ALA A 119 4.86 6.88 4.36
N ARG A 120 3.88 6.10 4.79
CA ARG A 120 4.14 4.91 5.59
C ARG A 120 2.96 3.95 5.48
N MET A 121 3.25 2.67 5.51
CA MET A 121 2.23 1.63 5.60
C MET A 121 2.62 0.63 6.67
N ASP A 122 1.64 0.18 7.44
CA ASP A 122 1.81 -0.88 8.43
C ASP A 122 0.79 -1.98 8.15
N ILE A 123 1.23 -3.23 8.26
CA ILE A 123 0.36 -4.40 8.08
C ILE A 123 -0.01 -4.92 9.45
N SER A 124 -1.29 -5.27 9.63
CA SER A 124 -1.73 -5.92 10.86
C SER A 124 -2.82 -6.95 10.54
N GLU A 125 -3.06 -7.82 11.50
CA GLU A 125 -4.12 -8.80 11.39
C GLU A 125 -5.46 -8.14 11.73
N PRO A 126 -6.58 -8.67 11.22
CA PRO A 126 -7.90 -8.11 11.53
C PRO A 126 -8.24 -8.19 13.01
N TRP A 127 -7.68 -9.14 13.72
CA TRP A 127 -7.93 -9.32 15.14
C TRP A 127 -6.73 -8.90 15.95
N PRO A 128 -6.97 -8.32 17.12
CA PRO A 128 -5.85 -8.05 18.01
C PRO A 128 -5.24 -9.34 18.51
#